data_1bd66c6b172381f0880c627a9e20b98e
#
_entry.id   1bd66c6b172381f0880c627a9e20b98e
#
_cell.length_a   1.000
_cell.length_b   1.000
_cell.length_c   1.000
_cell.angle_alpha   90.00
_cell.angle_beta   90.00
_cell.angle_gamma   90.00
#
_symmetry.space_group_name_H-M   'P 1'
#
loop_
_entity.id
_entity.type
_entity.pdbx_description
1 polymer ?
#
loop_
_entity_poly.entity_id
_entity_poly.type
_entity_poly.pdbx_seq_one_letter_code
_entity_poly.pdbx_strand_id
1 'polypeptide(L)'
;DWPPCMREITTQLAQSVNVNHVGRVFLASISRVIGLTVDEAQAFFVNAPDYSAETTRYQLTHVFEHEYTPAGCPKLQINACCPVSRGDVKSDLCNREWMDHPLKYLRARQRAKHRDEQQSAPQTPQE
;
A
#
# COMPACT_ATOMS: atom_id res chain seq x y z
N ASP A 1 1.62 -8.90 -2.51
CA ASP A 1 2.86 -8.14 -2.74
C ASP A 1 2.80 -6.69 -2.25
N TRP A 2 1.68 -6.29 -1.67
CA TRP A 2 1.55 -4.95 -1.09
C TRP A 2 2.28 -4.86 0.25
N PRO A 3 2.77 -3.67 0.63
CA PRO A 3 3.40 -3.48 1.93
C PRO A 3 2.45 -3.81 3.08
N PRO A 4 2.96 -4.24 4.25
CA PRO A 4 2.10 -4.52 5.41
C PRO A 4 1.23 -3.34 5.82
N CYS A 5 1.73 -2.10 5.70
CA CYS A 5 0.96 -0.90 6.02
C CYS A 5 -0.26 -0.75 5.10
N MET A 6 -0.12 -1.01 3.82
CA MET A 6 -1.24 -0.94 2.87
C MET A 6 -2.26 -2.06 3.14
N ARG A 7 -1.79 -3.28 3.39
CA ARG A 7 -2.66 -4.42 3.71
C ARG A 7 -3.46 -4.17 4.99
N GLU A 8 -2.81 -3.61 6.01
CA GLU A 8 -3.46 -3.28 7.27
C GLU A 8 -4.59 -2.27 7.07
N ILE A 9 -4.32 -1.19 6.35
CA ILE A 9 -5.32 -0.14 6.11
C ILE A 9 -6.49 -0.67 5.30
N THR A 10 -6.26 -1.44 4.25
CA THR A 10 -7.34 -2.02 3.46
C THR A 10 -8.17 -3.00 4.27
N THR A 11 -7.54 -3.80 5.13
CA THR A 11 -8.24 -4.73 6.03
C THR A 11 -9.09 -3.97 7.04
N GLN A 12 -8.55 -2.93 7.66
CA GLN A 12 -9.28 -2.11 8.62
C GLN A 12 -10.51 -1.47 7.98
N LEU A 13 -10.37 -0.90 6.79
CA LEU A 13 -11.49 -0.31 6.07
C LEU A 13 -12.55 -1.36 5.72
N ALA A 14 -12.15 -2.55 5.30
CA ALA A 14 -13.07 -3.64 4.99
C ALA A 14 -13.86 -4.08 6.24
N GLN A 15 -13.27 -3.94 7.42
CA GLN A 15 -13.89 -4.28 8.71
C GLN A 15 -14.61 -3.09 9.34
N SER A 16 -14.82 -2.01 8.63
CA SER A 16 -15.46 -0.79 9.11
C SER A 16 -14.73 -0.12 10.26
N VAL A 17 -13.42 -0.30 10.36
CA VAL A 17 -12.59 0.41 11.33
C VAL A 17 -12.31 1.81 10.81
N ASN A 18 -12.38 2.79 11.70
CA ASN A 18 -12.12 4.19 11.32
C ASN A 18 -10.62 4.43 11.17
N VAL A 19 -10.16 4.53 9.93
CA VAL A 19 -8.77 4.84 9.59
C VAL A 19 -8.58 6.35 9.60
N ASN A 20 -7.47 6.83 10.19
CA ASN A 20 -7.20 8.26 10.27
C ASN A 20 -6.86 8.86 8.89
N HIS A 21 -6.79 10.20 8.86
CA HIS A 21 -6.58 10.94 7.62
C HIS A 21 -5.25 10.55 6.93
N VAL A 22 -4.17 10.41 7.69
CA VAL A 22 -2.86 10.03 7.14
C VAL A 22 -2.94 8.68 6.44
N GLY A 23 -3.59 7.70 7.05
CA GLY A 23 -3.76 6.37 6.47
C GLY A 23 -4.61 6.39 5.21
N ARG A 24 -5.66 7.20 5.18
CA ARG A 24 -6.55 7.33 4.01
C ARG A 24 -5.83 7.98 2.83
N VAL A 25 -5.10 9.06 3.07
CA VAL A 25 -4.31 9.74 2.04
C VAL A 25 -3.18 8.82 1.53
N PHE A 26 -2.54 8.10 2.44
CA PHE A 26 -1.53 7.11 2.06
C PHE A 26 -2.11 6.06 1.12
N LEU A 27 -3.27 5.47 1.48
CA LEU A 27 -3.89 4.45 0.64
C LEU A 27 -4.25 5.00 -0.74
N ALA A 28 -4.82 6.21 -0.79
CA ALA A 28 -5.16 6.85 -2.06
C ALA A 28 -3.92 7.05 -2.94
N SER A 29 -2.84 7.58 -2.35
CA SER A 29 -1.62 7.90 -3.10
C SER A 29 -0.87 6.65 -3.56
N ILE A 30 -0.76 5.62 -2.70
CA ILE A 30 -0.08 4.38 -3.10
C ILE A 30 -0.90 3.60 -4.13
N SER A 31 -2.24 3.66 -4.06
CA SER A 31 -3.11 3.07 -5.07
C SER A 31 -2.81 3.62 -6.45
N ARG A 32 -2.64 4.93 -6.56
CA ARG A 32 -2.24 5.58 -7.81
C ARG A 32 -0.89 5.06 -8.31
N VAL A 33 0.10 4.99 -7.43
CA VAL A 33 1.46 4.58 -7.81
C VAL A 33 1.49 3.14 -8.32
N ILE A 34 0.72 2.24 -7.73
CA ILE A 34 0.68 0.83 -8.18
C ILE A 34 -0.21 0.61 -9.40
N GLY A 35 -0.83 1.67 -9.92
CA GLY A 35 -1.57 1.61 -11.18
C GLY A 35 -3.05 1.32 -11.05
N LEU A 36 -3.63 1.44 -9.86
CA LEU A 36 -5.08 1.31 -9.70
C LEU A 36 -5.79 2.56 -10.24
N THR A 37 -7.03 2.36 -10.70
CA THR A 37 -7.89 3.47 -11.10
C THR A 37 -8.54 4.10 -9.86
N VAL A 38 -9.13 5.29 -10.05
CA VAL A 38 -9.92 5.94 -8.99
C VAL A 38 -11.07 5.03 -8.55
N ASP A 39 -11.74 4.35 -9.48
CA ASP A 39 -12.82 3.42 -9.15
C ASP A 39 -12.32 2.25 -8.28
N GLU A 40 -11.19 1.68 -8.62
CA GLU A 40 -10.59 0.58 -7.86
C GLU A 40 -10.17 1.04 -6.47
N ALA A 41 -9.56 2.23 -6.36
CA ALA A 41 -9.18 2.80 -5.07
C ALA A 41 -10.41 3.12 -4.21
N GLN A 42 -11.47 3.64 -4.82
CA GLN A 42 -12.72 3.95 -4.11
C GLN A 42 -13.33 2.72 -3.46
N ALA A 43 -13.21 1.56 -4.11
CA ALA A 43 -13.77 0.31 -3.59
C ALA A 43 -13.20 -0.05 -2.21
N PHE A 44 -11.97 0.35 -1.88
CA PHE A 44 -11.40 0.11 -0.55
C PHE A 44 -12.16 0.84 0.57
N PHE A 45 -12.81 1.95 0.26
CA PHE A 45 -13.44 2.85 1.25
C PHE A 45 -14.92 2.58 1.48
N VAL A 46 -15.53 1.70 0.70
CA VAL A 46 -17.00 1.49 0.72
C VAL A 46 -17.51 1.10 2.11
N ASN A 47 -16.74 0.35 2.88
CA ASN A 47 -17.14 -0.10 4.21
C ASN A 47 -16.67 0.82 5.34
N ALA A 48 -16.04 1.95 5.03
CA ALA A 48 -15.63 2.92 6.07
C ALA A 48 -16.87 3.43 6.81
N PRO A 49 -16.79 3.66 8.14
CA PRO A 49 -17.96 4.07 8.93
C PRO A 49 -18.61 5.36 8.46
N ASP A 50 -17.82 6.27 7.91
CA ASP A 50 -18.24 7.58 7.43
C ASP A 50 -18.26 7.67 5.90
N TYR A 51 -18.39 6.54 5.20
CA TYR A 51 -18.29 6.53 3.75
C TYR A 51 -19.36 7.41 3.09
N SER A 52 -18.89 8.28 2.20
CA SER A 52 -19.72 9.04 1.26
C SER A 52 -19.11 8.86 -0.11
N ALA A 53 -19.88 8.29 -1.04
CA ALA A 53 -19.38 8.01 -2.39
C ALA A 53 -18.89 9.28 -3.07
N GLU A 54 -19.66 10.36 -2.95
CA GLU A 54 -19.33 11.64 -3.58
C GLU A 54 -18.07 12.26 -2.98
N THR A 55 -17.99 12.34 -1.66
CA THR A 55 -16.84 12.91 -0.97
C THR A 55 -15.58 12.09 -1.21
N THR A 56 -15.69 10.76 -1.12
CA THR A 56 -14.55 9.87 -1.35
C THR A 56 -14.05 10.00 -2.79
N ARG A 57 -14.95 10.03 -3.75
CA ARG A 57 -14.59 10.21 -5.16
C ARG A 57 -13.86 11.52 -5.39
N TYR A 58 -14.36 12.60 -4.80
CA TYR A 58 -13.72 13.91 -4.91
C TYR A 58 -12.29 13.89 -4.35
N GLN A 59 -12.12 13.34 -3.16
CA GLN A 59 -10.81 13.28 -2.50
C GLN A 59 -9.83 12.40 -3.27
N LEU A 60 -10.26 11.23 -3.75
CA LEU A 60 -9.42 10.34 -4.56
C LEU A 60 -9.01 10.99 -5.87
N THR A 61 -9.96 11.61 -6.56
CA THR A 61 -9.68 12.32 -7.81
C THR A 61 -8.65 13.41 -7.59
N HIS A 62 -8.77 14.17 -6.50
CA HIS A 62 -7.79 15.20 -6.14
C HIS A 62 -6.39 14.63 -5.95
N VAL A 63 -6.26 13.55 -5.17
CA VAL A 63 -4.98 12.89 -4.92
C VAL A 63 -4.37 12.36 -6.21
N PHE A 64 -5.18 11.76 -7.07
CA PHE A 64 -4.72 11.19 -8.35
C PHE A 64 -4.28 12.28 -9.32
N GLU A 65 -5.06 13.34 -9.47
CA GLU A 65 -4.75 14.43 -10.39
C GLU A 65 -3.51 15.21 -9.97
N HIS A 66 -3.29 15.39 -8.67
CA HIS A 66 -2.14 16.11 -8.14
C HIS A 66 -0.94 15.19 -7.90
N GLU A 67 -1.04 13.92 -8.24
CA GLU A 67 0.04 12.95 -8.15
C GLU A 67 0.74 12.92 -6.78
N TYR A 68 -0.05 12.88 -5.71
CA TYR A 68 0.48 12.83 -4.34
C TYR A 68 1.43 11.66 -4.18
N THR A 69 2.59 11.92 -3.59
CA THR A 69 3.56 10.88 -3.23
C THR A 69 3.11 10.21 -1.93
N PRO A 70 3.12 8.87 -1.85
CA PRO A 70 2.79 8.18 -0.60
C PRO A 70 3.74 8.55 0.53
N ALA A 71 3.20 8.57 1.76
CA ALA A 71 3.99 8.86 2.95
C ALA A 71 5.09 7.80 3.15
N GLY A 72 6.23 8.24 3.68
CA GLY A 72 7.32 7.35 4.06
C GLY A 72 7.05 6.63 5.38
N CYS A 73 7.88 5.64 5.70
CA CYS A 73 7.74 4.83 6.90
C CYS A 73 7.72 5.66 8.20
N PRO A 74 8.60 6.67 8.38
CA PRO A 74 8.57 7.47 9.61
C PRO A 74 7.22 8.15 9.86
N LYS A 75 6.61 8.74 8.84
CA LYS A 75 5.31 9.38 8.97
C LYS A 75 4.21 8.38 9.28
N LEU A 76 4.24 7.22 8.64
CA LEU A 76 3.27 6.15 8.90
C LEU A 76 3.41 5.61 10.32
N GLN A 77 4.64 5.46 10.82
CA GLN A 77 4.90 5.00 12.18
C GLN A 77 4.36 5.98 13.22
N ILE A 78 4.65 7.27 13.06
CA ILE A 78 4.20 8.32 13.98
C ILE A 78 2.67 8.40 14.02
N ASN A 79 2.01 8.15 12.90
CA ASN A 79 0.55 8.24 12.78
C ASN A 79 -0.15 6.89 13.01
N ALA A 80 0.53 5.92 13.59
CA ALA A 80 -0.01 4.60 13.92
C ALA A 80 -0.52 3.82 12.71
N CYS A 81 0.08 4.04 11.54
CA CYS A 81 -0.29 3.35 10.30
C CYS A 81 0.63 2.19 9.95
N CYS A 82 1.67 1.91 10.77
CA CYS A 82 2.62 0.85 10.51
C CYS A 82 2.41 -0.32 11.48
N PRO A 83 1.84 -1.45 11.04
CA PRO A 83 1.61 -2.58 11.93
C PRO A 83 2.90 -3.27 12.36
N VAL A 84 3.96 -3.17 11.55
CA VAL A 84 5.26 -3.75 11.87
C VAL A 84 5.90 -3.02 13.05
N SER A 85 5.89 -1.69 13.06
CA SER A 85 6.46 -0.90 14.16
C SER A 85 5.67 -1.07 15.47
N ARG A 86 4.38 -1.39 15.39
CA ARG A 86 3.56 -1.68 16.58
C ARG A 86 3.76 -3.11 17.10
N GLY A 87 4.44 -3.96 16.36
CA GLY A 87 4.61 -5.37 16.72
C GLY A 87 3.45 -6.28 16.35
N ASP A 88 2.45 -5.79 15.62
CA ASP A 88 1.28 -6.57 15.22
C ASP A 88 1.57 -7.53 14.07
N VAL A 89 2.52 -7.18 13.22
CA VAL A 89 2.89 -7.96 12.04
C VAL A 89 4.40 -8.05 11.96
N LYS A 90 4.92 -9.22 11.62
CA LYS A 90 6.35 -9.43 11.39
C LYS A 90 6.66 -9.27 9.91
N SER A 91 7.75 -8.56 9.61
CA SER A 91 8.22 -8.39 8.24
C SER A 91 9.73 -8.19 8.25
N ASP A 92 10.45 -9.17 7.73
CA ASP A 92 11.90 -9.07 7.61
C ASP A 92 12.31 -7.93 6.70
N LEU A 93 11.57 -7.73 5.61
CA LEU A 93 11.86 -6.70 4.63
C LEU A 93 11.69 -5.29 5.22
N CYS A 94 10.63 -5.07 6.02
CA CYS A 94 10.39 -3.79 6.67
C CYS A 94 11.42 -3.47 7.76
N ASN A 95 12.13 -4.48 8.28
CA ASN A 95 13.14 -4.31 9.32
C ASN A 95 14.55 -4.08 8.75
N ARG A 96 14.71 -4.05 7.45
CA ARG A 96 15.99 -3.72 6.83
C ARG A 96 16.36 -2.26 7.12
N GLU A 97 17.65 -1.99 7.34
CA GLU A 97 18.14 -0.64 7.67
C GLU A 97 17.79 0.39 6.59
N TRP A 98 17.80 -0.03 5.34
CA TRP A 98 17.50 0.85 4.20
C TRP A 98 15.99 1.05 3.96
N MET A 99 15.12 0.33 4.69
CA MET A 99 13.67 0.42 4.49
C MET A 99 13.11 1.63 5.23
N ASP A 100 12.82 2.67 4.47
CA ASP A 100 12.26 3.91 4.99
C ASP A 100 11.05 4.41 4.18
N HIS A 101 10.60 3.63 3.19
CA HIS A 101 9.49 4.04 2.34
C HIS A 101 8.77 2.83 1.74
N PRO A 102 7.41 2.84 1.74
CA PRO A 102 6.64 1.74 1.14
C PRO A 102 6.95 1.47 -0.33
N LEU A 103 7.36 2.48 -1.09
CA LEU A 103 7.75 2.28 -2.49
C LEU A 103 9.02 1.43 -2.62
N LYS A 104 9.93 1.51 -1.64
CA LYS A 104 11.09 0.62 -1.60
C LYS A 104 10.68 -0.82 -1.36
N TYR A 105 9.66 -1.05 -0.52
CA TYR A 105 9.08 -2.36 -0.31
C TYR A 105 8.57 -2.95 -1.62
N LEU A 106 7.77 -2.17 -2.35
CA LEU A 106 7.21 -2.61 -3.63
C LEU A 106 8.32 -2.97 -4.63
N ARG A 107 9.35 -2.14 -4.73
CA ARG A 107 10.48 -2.40 -5.64
C ARG A 107 11.23 -3.66 -5.25
N ALA A 108 11.46 -3.87 -3.94
CA ALA A 108 12.14 -5.06 -3.46
C ALA A 108 11.34 -6.33 -3.74
N ARG A 109 10.02 -6.28 -3.57
CA ARG A 109 9.12 -7.41 -3.88
C ARG A 109 9.08 -7.68 -5.38
N GLN A 110 9.06 -6.65 -6.20
CA GLN A 110 9.11 -6.81 -7.66
C GLN A 110 10.42 -7.47 -8.10
N ARG A 111 11.55 -7.05 -7.53
CA ARG A 111 12.85 -7.66 -7.84
C ARG A 111 12.89 -9.13 -7.43
N ALA A 112 12.40 -9.45 -6.23
CA ALA A 112 12.33 -10.82 -5.74
C ALA A 112 11.44 -11.69 -6.63
N LYS A 113 10.28 -11.20 -7.01
CA LYS A 113 9.36 -11.89 -7.90
C LYS A 113 9.99 -12.14 -9.27
N HIS A 114 10.65 -11.14 -9.82
CA HIS A 114 11.34 -11.27 -11.11
C HIS A 114 12.44 -12.32 -11.07
N ARG A 115 13.24 -12.36 -9.99
CA ARG A 115 14.25 -13.40 -9.81
C ARG A 115 13.64 -14.80 -9.72
N ASP A 116 12.55 -14.94 -8.96
CA ASP A 116 11.85 -16.21 -8.79
C ASP A 116 11.27 -16.69 -10.13
N GLU A 117 10.70 -15.80 -10.92
CA GLU A 117 10.19 -16.11 -12.25
C GLU A 117 11.30 -16.57 -13.19
N GLN A 118 12.47 -15.93 -13.15
CA GLN A 118 13.62 -16.35 -13.95
C GLN A 118 14.15 -17.72 -13.52
N GLN A 119 14.16 -18.00 -12.22
CA GLN A 119 14.62 -19.28 -11.69
C GLN A 119 13.64 -20.41 -11.95
N SER A 120 12.35 -20.13 -11.96
CA SER A 120 11.31 -21.12 -12.22
C SER A 120 10.92 -21.24 -13.69
N ALA A 121 11.42 -20.35 -14.56
CA ALA A 121 11.19 -20.48 -15.98
C ALA A 121 11.81 -21.79 -16.46
N PRO A 122 11.06 -22.61 -17.24
CA PRO A 122 11.64 -23.84 -17.75
C PRO A 122 12.85 -23.47 -18.59
N GLN A 123 14.00 -23.94 -18.14
CA GLN A 123 15.21 -23.82 -18.94
C GLN A 123 14.99 -24.64 -20.20
N THR A 124 14.96 -23.95 -21.32
CA THR A 124 15.01 -24.64 -22.59
C THR A 124 16.29 -25.47 -22.57
N PRO A 125 16.21 -26.80 -22.71
CA PRO A 125 17.45 -27.59 -22.78
C PRO A 125 18.24 -27.08 -23.94
N GLN A 126 19.44 -26.61 -23.65
CA GLN A 126 20.42 -26.34 -24.68
C GLN A 126 20.86 -27.68 -25.18
N GLU A 127 20.42 -28.00 -26.36
CA GLU A 127 20.97 -29.13 -27.08
C GLU A 127 22.29 -28.76 -27.72
#